data_e8f214a5102ac1f0eb127df9210ff366
#
_entry.id   e8f214a5102ac1f0eb127df9210ff366
#
_cell.length_a   1.000
_cell.length_b   1.000
_cell.length_c   1.000
_cell.angle_alpha   90.00
_cell.angle_beta   90.00
_cell.angle_gamma   90.00
#
_symmetry.space_group_name_H-M   'P 1'
#
loop_
_entity.id
_entity.type
_entity.pdbx_description
1 polymer ?
#
loop_
_entity_poly.entity_id
_entity_poly.type
_entity_poly.pdbx_seq_one_letter_code
_entity_poly.pdbx_strand_id
1 'polypeptide(L)'
;VGGAAVHAGTGKVCAAPSALTRAGFPLPHLARALHDRSPATILVLNSATAAKKARPGSEKDVLLRSFPSYIEETLRARYPDGGVVVTTHNEPRATAEAILPGMPAVLEKTKPALVIWQTGTYDTILGADTSAFSDAVSTGISYAREAGADVIVVSPQYSPHTAFAFDVAPYNNALRWAARSSGVPFFDRYSVMRFWEDEGIFDFDSARPSPSLFDDVHRCIGRLLVGVIVDGVEMRTLGSR
;
A
#
# COMPACT_ATOMS: atom_id res chain seq x y z
N VAL A 1 -11.42 -25.84 33.48
CA VAL A 1 -12.61 -25.82 32.63
C VAL A 1 -13.18 -24.43 32.68
N GLY A 2 -13.00 -23.60 31.69
CA GLY A 2 -13.54 -22.24 31.65
C GLY A 2 -13.16 -21.64 30.27
N GLY A 3 -13.93 -22.02 29.23
CA GLY A 3 -13.81 -21.40 27.92
C GLY A 3 -14.30 -19.96 27.98
N ALA A 4 -13.39 -19.01 27.76
CA ALA A 4 -13.76 -17.62 27.52
C ALA A 4 -14.39 -17.54 26.12
N ALA A 5 -15.68 -17.34 26.07
CA ALA A 5 -16.42 -17.02 24.86
C ALA A 5 -15.93 -15.65 24.37
N VAL A 6 -15.20 -15.62 23.27
CA VAL A 6 -14.86 -14.38 22.57
C VAL A 6 -16.15 -13.88 21.93
N HIS A 7 -16.70 -12.80 22.49
CA HIS A 7 -17.83 -12.09 21.91
C HIS A 7 -17.38 -11.55 20.54
N ALA A 8 -18.03 -12.02 19.48
CA ALA A 8 -17.94 -11.46 18.14
C ALA A 8 -18.54 -10.04 18.15
N GLY A 9 -17.73 -9.06 18.51
CA GLY A 9 -18.06 -7.64 18.33
C GLY A 9 -17.96 -7.29 16.84
N THR A 10 -18.95 -6.61 16.36
CA THR A 10 -19.18 -6.14 14.99
C THR A 10 -18.05 -5.24 14.49
N GLY A 11 -16.98 -5.82 13.98
CA GLY A 11 -15.84 -5.16 13.37
C GLY A 11 -14.65 -6.09 13.44
N LYS A 12 -14.36 -6.80 12.34
CA LYS A 12 -13.12 -7.59 12.24
C LYS A 12 -11.97 -6.66 12.60
N VAL A 13 -11.27 -6.97 13.66
CA VAL A 13 -10.08 -6.22 14.06
C VAL A 13 -9.02 -6.44 12.99
N CYS A 14 -8.51 -5.37 12.39
CA CYS A 14 -7.43 -5.41 11.39
C CYS A 14 -6.09 -5.71 12.09
N ALA A 15 -6.01 -6.82 12.81
CA ALA A 15 -4.81 -7.22 13.52
C ALA A 15 -3.70 -7.60 12.54
N ALA A 16 -2.48 -7.16 12.81
CA ALA A 16 -1.28 -7.56 12.08
C ALA A 16 -0.07 -7.49 13.01
N PRO A 17 0.97 -8.32 12.78
CA PRO A 17 2.21 -8.24 13.55
C PRO A 17 2.82 -6.85 13.44
N SER A 18 3.21 -6.27 14.57
CA SER A 18 3.77 -4.90 14.63
C SER A 18 5.02 -4.73 13.79
N ALA A 19 5.80 -5.81 13.59
CA ALA A 19 6.97 -5.80 12.72
C ALA A 19 6.65 -5.53 11.24
N LEU A 20 5.40 -5.78 10.80
CA LEU A 20 4.94 -5.58 9.43
C LEU A 20 4.29 -4.20 9.22
N THR A 21 4.04 -3.45 10.30
CA THR A 21 3.21 -2.23 10.28
C THR A 21 3.93 -0.99 10.82
N ARG A 22 5.24 -1.07 11.05
CA ARG A 22 6.07 0.09 11.44
C ARG A 22 6.65 0.77 10.23
N ALA A 23 6.74 2.10 10.25
CA ALA A 23 7.38 2.88 9.20
C ALA A 23 8.88 2.55 9.09
N GLY A 24 9.59 2.52 10.20
CA GLY A 24 11.05 2.29 10.26
C GLY A 24 11.88 3.48 9.72
N PHE A 25 11.30 4.35 8.90
CA PHE A 25 11.92 5.54 8.33
C PHE A 25 10.95 6.73 8.36
N PRO A 26 11.44 7.98 8.49
CA PRO A 26 10.61 9.18 8.56
C PRO A 26 10.02 9.56 7.20
N LEU A 27 8.92 10.33 7.25
CA LEU A 27 8.23 10.93 6.11
C LEU A 27 8.24 12.47 6.23
N PRO A 28 9.42 13.12 6.05
CA PRO A 28 9.59 14.54 6.35
C PRO A 28 8.86 15.49 5.40
N HIS A 29 8.69 15.12 4.12
CA HIS A 29 7.96 15.95 3.16
C HIS A 29 6.46 15.99 3.48
N LEU A 30 5.87 14.82 3.78
CA LEU A 30 4.48 14.75 4.20
C LEU A 30 4.27 15.44 5.56
N ALA A 31 5.17 15.21 6.52
CA ALA A 31 5.11 15.87 7.84
C ALA A 31 5.10 17.39 7.69
N ARG A 32 5.95 17.95 6.84
CA ARG A 32 5.99 19.38 6.54
C ARG A 32 4.70 19.87 5.91
N ALA A 33 4.19 19.19 4.88
CA ALA A 33 2.95 19.57 4.21
C ALA A 33 1.75 19.61 5.18
N LEU A 34 1.66 18.63 6.06
CA LEU A 34 0.60 18.58 7.09
C LEU A 34 0.76 19.67 8.15
N HIS A 35 2.00 19.99 8.55
CA HIS A 35 2.29 21.06 9.53
C HIS A 35 2.02 22.45 8.95
N ASP A 36 2.46 22.71 7.73
CA ASP A 36 2.36 24.02 7.08
C ASP A 36 0.94 24.29 6.53
N ARG A 37 0.01 23.37 6.76
CA ARG A 37 -1.37 23.43 6.26
C ARG A 37 -1.46 23.66 4.75
N SER A 38 -0.44 23.22 4.03
CA SER A 38 -0.41 23.20 2.58
C SER A 38 -1.10 21.91 2.08
N PRO A 39 -1.67 21.92 0.86
CA PRO A 39 -2.32 20.73 0.33
C PRO A 39 -1.36 19.53 0.36
N ALA A 40 -1.67 18.51 1.17
CA ALA A 40 -0.90 17.28 1.29
C ALA A 40 -1.42 16.26 0.28
N THR A 41 -0.84 16.26 -0.92
CA THR A 41 -1.20 15.29 -1.96
C THR A 41 -0.44 13.98 -1.73
N ILE A 42 -1.18 12.87 -1.71
CA ILE A 42 -0.64 11.51 -1.65
C ILE A 42 -0.96 10.84 -2.98
N LEU A 43 0.07 10.39 -3.68
CA LEU A 43 -0.06 9.65 -4.94
C LEU A 43 0.05 8.15 -4.66
N VAL A 44 -0.96 7.38 -5.03
CA VAL A 44 -0.89 5.92 -5.05
C VAL A 44 -0.57 5.47 -6.46
N LEU A 45 0.61 4.87 -6.63
CA LEU A 45 1.01 4.19 -7.87
C LEU A 45 0.75 2.70 -7.75
N ASN A 46 0.07 2.11 -8.71
CA ASN A 46 -0.12 0.67 -8.74
C ASN A 46 -0.20 0.14 -10.18
N SER A 47 -0.04 -1.18 -10.31
CA SER A 47 -0.17 -1.92 -11.56
C SER A 47 -1.36 -2.89 -11.56
N ALA A 48 -2.32 -2.70 -10.66
CA ALA A 48 -3.49 -3.56 -10.56
C ALA A 48 -4.32 -3.48 -11.85
N THR A 49 -4.79 -4.63 -12.31
CA THR A 49 -5.89 -4.65 -13.29
C THR A 49 -7.13 -4.08 -12.61
N ALA A 50 -7.82 -3.15 -13.25
CA ALA A 50 -9.07 -2.62 -12.73
C ALA A 50 -9.98 -3.79 -12.32
N ALA A 51 -10.54 -3.73 -11.11
CA ALA A 51 -11.55 -4.67 -10.70
C ALA A 51 -12.59 -4.77 -11.81
N LYS A 52 -12.92 -5.98 -12.29
CA LYS A 52 -13.92 -6.16 -13.32
C LYS A 52 -15.17 -5.43 -12.86
N LYS A 53 -15.58 -4.38 -13.61
CA LYS A 53 -16.85 -3.73 -13.37
C LYS A 53 -17.90 -4.84 -13.22
N ALA A 54 -18.70 -4.76 -12.16
CA ALA A 54 -19.85 -5.63 -12.00
C ALA A 54 -20.63 -5.63 -13.32
N ARG A 55 -21.16 -6.80 -13.73
CA ARG A 55 -21.89 -6.95 -14.99
C ARG A 55 -22.88 -5.78 -15.15
N PRO A 56 -22.92 -5.12 -16.32
CA PRO A 56 -23.93 -4.11 -16.59
C PRO A 56 -25.34 -4.74 -16.36
N GLY A 57 -26.11 -4.15 -15.46
CA GLY A 57 -27.46 -4.59 -15.16
C GLY A 57 -27.70 -5.18 -13.75
N SER A 58 -26.70 -5.26 -12.86
CA SER A 58 -26.96 -5.54 -11.45
C SER A 58 -27.26 -4.21 -10.73
N GLU A 59 -28.41 -4.14 -10.11
CA GLU A 59 -28.99 -2.95 -9.45
C GLU A 59 -28.26 -2.44 -8.20
N LYS A 60 -27.01 -2.85 -8.01
CA LYS A 60 -26.08 -2.37 -6.97
C LYS A 60 -24.71 -2.17 -7.58
N ASP A 61 -24.52 -1.03 -8.25
CA ASP A 61 -23.19 -0.42 -8.40
C ASP A 61 -22.69 0.00 -7.01
N VAL A 62 -22.39 -0.98 -6.18
CA VAL A 62 -21.58 -0.75 -5.00
C VAL A 62 -20.18 -0.49 -5.53
N LEU A 63 -19.81 0.78 -5.65
CA LEU A 63 -18.46 1.21 -5.89
C LEU A 63 -17.58 0.55 -4.81
N LEU A 64 -16.90 -0.53 -5.19
CA LEU A 64 -16.00 -1.23 -4.27
C LEU A 64 -14.91 -0.25 -3.86
N ARG A 65 -14.95 0.19 -2.61
CA ARG A 65 -13.97 1.13 -2.06
C ARG A 65 -12.63 0.43 -1.92
N SER A 66 -11.61 1.00 -2.54
CA SER A 66 -10.23 0.52 -2.40
C SER A 66 -9.49 1.26 -1.28
N PHE A 67 -8.35 0.74 -0.84
CA PHE A 67 -7.60 1.26 0.30
C PHE A 67 -7.22 2.76 0.20
N PRO A 68 -6.97 3.37 -0.98
CA PRO A 68 -6.69 4.80 -1.09
C PRO A 68 -7.81 5.68 -0.54
N SER A 69 -9.08 5.30 -0.75
CA SER A 69 -10.23 6.03 -0.22
C SER A 69 -10.27 6.00 1.31
N TYR A 70 -9.91 4.87 1.92
CA TYR A 70 -9.83 4.74 3.37
C TYR A 70 -8.67 5.53 3.98
N ILE A 71 -7.54 5.61 3.25
CA ILE A 71 -6.41 6.46 3.66
C ILE A 71 -6.84 7.92 3.68
N GLU A 72 -7.48 8.40 2.60
CA GLU A 72 -7.93 9.79 2.50
C GLU A 72 -8.89 10.16 3.62
N GLU A 73 -9.93 9.35 3.80
CA GLU A 73 -10.95 9.58 4.84
C GLU A 73 -10.33 9.65 6.24
N THR A 74 -9.46 8.69 6.57
CA THR A 74 -8.86 8.60 7.89
C THR A 74 -7.86 9.72 8.16
N LEU A 75 -7.01 10.06 7.15
CA LEU A 75 -6.06 11.16 7.30
C LEU A 75 -6.75 12.52 7.35
N ARG A 76 -7.82 12.74 6.59
CA ARG A 76 -8.62 13.97 6.70
C ARG A 76 -9.24 14.13 8.08
N ALA A 77 -9.73 13.04 8.67
CA ALA A 77 -10.27 13.09 10.04
C ALA A 77 -9.18 13.40 11.08
N ARG A 78 -7.96 12.87 10.88
CA ARG A 78 -6.84 13.10 11.81
C ARG A 78 -6.19 14.47 11.62
N TYR A 79 -6.10 14.96 10.38
CA TYR A 79 -5.47 16.22 9.99
C TYR A 79 -6.46 17.11 9.23
N PRO A 80 -7.49 17.65 9.91
CA PRO A 80 -8.58 18.36 9.24
C PRO A 80 -8.11 19.61 8.49
N ASP A 81 -7.04 20.25 8.96
CA ASP A 81 -6.44 21.44 8.34
C ASP A 81 -5.36 21.10 7.30
N GLY A 82 -4.98 19.82 7.16
CA GLY A 82 -3.86 19.38 6.33
C GLY A 82 -4.14 19.32 4.84
N GLY A 83 -5.38 19.54 4.39
CA GLY A 83 -5.75 19.52 2.98
C GLY A 83 -5.39 18.21 2.27
N VAL A 84 -5.54 17.06 2.95
CA VAL A 84 -5.14 15.75 2.42
C VAL A 84 -5.99 15.37 1.21
N VAL A 85 -5.32 15.05 0.11
CA VAL A 85 -5.92 14.52 -1.12
C VAL A 85 -5.16 13.28 -1.55
N VAL A 86 -5.87 12.17 -1.77
CA VAL A 86 -5.28 10.94 -2.29
C VAL A 86 -5.70 10.76 -3.74
N THR A 87 -4.72 10.69 -4.63
CA THR A 87 -4.92 10.42 -6.05
C THR A 87 -4.27 9.09 -6.43
N THR A 88 -4.82 8.40 -7.41
CA THR A 88 -4.32 7.11 -7.87
C THR A 88 -3.92 7.20 -9.33
N HIS A 89 -2.72 6.72 -9.65
CA HIS A 89 -2.27 6.45 -11.00
C HIS A 89 -2.06 4.95 -11.17
N ASN A 90 -2.74 4.37 -12.15
CA ASN A 90 -2.71 2.94 -12.39
C ASN A 90 -2.18 2.64 -13.79
N GLU A 91 -1.08 1.88 -13.85
CA GLU A 91 -0.51 1.33 -15.08
C GLU A 91 -0.79 -0.18 -15.13
N PRO A 92 -1.89 -0.60 -15.74
CA PRO A 92 -2.31 -2.00 -15.72
C PRO A 92 -1.23 -2.94 -16.26
N ARG A 93 -0.90 -3.99 -15.50
CA ARG A 93 0.08 -5.03 -15.84
C ARG A 93 1.52 -4.54 -16.01
N ALA A 94 1.85 -3.34 -15.56
CA ALA A 94 3.21 -2.84 -15.64
C ALA A 94 4.12 -3.50 -14.59
N THR A 95 5.35 -3.81 -14.99
CA THR A 95 6.46 -4.10 -14.08
C THR A 95 6.99 -2.80 -13.47
N ALA A 96 7.83 -2.91 -12.45
CA ALA A 96 8.50 -1.74 -11.87
C ALA A 96 9.32 -0.96 -12.93
N GLU A 97 10.02 -1.66 -13.81
CA GLU A 97 10.79 -1.05 -14.89
C GLU A 97 9.90 -0.33 -15.91
N ALA A 98 8.75 -0.93 -16.26
CA ALA A 98 7.84 -0.37 -17.26
C ALA A 98 7.17 0.94 -16.80
N ILE A 99 7.05 1.18 -15.50
CA ILE A 99 6.48 2.43 -14.94
C ILE A 99 7.49 3.60 -15.03
N LEU A 100 8.79 3.34 -14.97
CA LEU A 100 9.82 4.38 -14.83
C LEU A 100 9.75 5.48 -15.90
N PRO A 101 9.59 5.21 -17.20
CA PRO A 101 9.58 6.26 -18.23
C PRO A 101 8.44 7.28 -18.04
N GLY A 102 7.29 6.86 -17.55
CA GLY A 102 6.12 7.71 -17.32
C GLY A 102 6.10 8.40 -15.95
N MET A 103 6.86 7.89 -14.99
CA MET A 103 6.82 8.32 -13.60
C MET A 103 7.14 9.80 -13.39
N PRO A 104 8.18 10.41 -14.03
CA PRO A 104 8.47 11.83 -13.85
C PRO A 104 7.30 12.74 -14.25
N ALA A 105 6.61 12.45 -15.35
CA ALA A 105 5.47 13.23 -15.79
C ALA A 105 4.28 13.16 -14.81
N VAL A 106 4.05 11.98 -14.21
CA VAL A 106 3.01 11.79 -13.19
C VAL A 106 3.36 12.58 -11.93
N LEU A 107 4.62 12.53 -11.49
CA LEU A 107 5.12 13.26 -10.33
C LEU A 107 5.02 14.78 -10.53
N GLU A 108 5.43 15.28 -11.69
CA GLU A 108 5.33 16.71 -12.03
C GLU A 108 3.87 17.21 -12.02
N LYS A 109 2.97 16.40 -12.58
CA LYS A 109 1.53 16.73 -12.64
C LYS A 109 0.88 16.72 -11.26
N THR A 110 1.21 15.75 -10.41
CA THR A 110 0.52 15.54 -9.12
C THR A 110 1.18 16.28 -7.97
N LYS A 111 2.48 16.56 -8.06
CA LYS A 111 3.30 17.20 -7.02
C LYS A 111 3.04 16.62 -5.63
N PRO A 112 3.20 15.29 -5.45
CA PRO A 112 2.84 14.65 -4.21
C PRO A 112 3.85 14.97 -3.10
N ALA A 113 3.37 15.01 -1.86
CA ALA A 113 4.23 15.00 -0.68
C ALA A 113 4.61 13.56 -0.28
N LEU A 114 3.80 12.58 -0.69
CA LEU A 114 4.02 11.15 -0.46
C LEU A 114 3.61 10.35 -1.69
N VAL A 115 4.45 9.41 -2.09
CA VAL A 115 4.12 8.35 -3.05
C VAL A 115 3.97 7.03 -2.31
N ILE A 116 2.83 6.37 -2.46
CA ILE A 116 2.62 4.99 -2.03
C ILE A 116 2.69 4.13 -3.28
N TRP A 117 3.78 3.39 -3.44
CA TRP A 117 4.04 2.60 -4.64
C TRP A 117 3.86 1.12 -4.39
N GLN A 118 2.77 0.56 -4.92
CA GLN A 118 2.53 -0.88 -4.92
C GLN A 118 3.04 -1.48 -6.24
N THR A 119 4.03 -2.37 -6.16
CA THR A 119 4.68 -2.99 -7.31
C THR A 119 5.11 -4.44 -7.02
N GLY A 120 5.61 -5.14 -8.04
CA GLY A 120 6.15 -6.49 -7.92
C GLY A 120 5.22 -7.60 -8.38
N THR A 121 3.92 -7.35 -8.56
CA THR A 121 2.97 -8.39 -9.01
C THR A 121 3.33 -8.91 -10.41
N TYR A 122 3.49 -8.00 -11.36
CA TYR A 122 3.78 -8.39 -12.74
C TYR A 122 5.24 -8.75 -12.96
N ASP A 123 6.15 -8.20 -12.16
CA ASP A 123 7.54 -8.63 -12.11
C ASP A 123 7.62 -10.12 -11.74
N THR A 124 6.86 -10.55 -10.73
CA THR A 124 6.74 -11.95 -10.30
C THR A 124 6.11 -12.83 -11.38
N ILE A 125 4.98 -12.40 -11.95
CA ILE A 125 4.23 -13.17 -12.96
C ILE A 125 5.05 -13.37 -14.24
N LEU A 126 5.82 -12.37 -14.65
CA LEU A 126 6.63 -12.39 -15.86
C LEU A 126 8.03 -12.97 -15.63
N GLY A 127 8.40 -13.28 -14.38
CA GLY A 127 9.70 -13.83 -14.04
C GLY A 127 10.85 -12.85 -14.29
N ALA A 128 10.64 -11.56 -13.99
CA ALA A 128 11.66 -10.54 -14.14
C ALA A 128 12.91 -10.87 -13.32
N ASP A 129 14.09 -10.49 -13.80
CA ASP A 129 15.31 -10.60 -13.01
C ASP A 129 15.18 -9.79 -11.72
N THR A 130 15.43 -10.42 -10.56
CA THR A 130 15.22 -9.79 -9.25
C THR A 130 16.19 -8.65 -8.95
N SER A 131 17.39 -8.67 -9.55
CA SER A 131 18.35 -7.57 -9.41
C SER A 131 17.88 -6.37 -10.22
N ALA A 132 17.51 -6.58 -11.50
CA ALA A 132 16.94 -5.53 -12.34
C ALA A 132 15.65 -4.94 -11.74
N PHE A 133 14.79 -5.79 -11.16
CA PHE A 133 13.60 -5.37 -10.44
C PHE A 133 13.94 -4.47 -9.24
N SER A 134 14.90 -4.89 -8.41
CA SER A 134 15.37 -4.10 -7.26
C SER A 134 15.95 -2.74 -7.68
N ASP A 135 16.73 -2.71 -8.77
CA ASP A 135 17.32 -1.49 -9.33
C ASP A 135 16.23 -0.55 -9.87
N ALA A 136 15.21 -1.09 -10.54
CA ALA A 136 14.07 -0.32 -11.01
C ALA A 136 13.29 0.33 -9.85
N VAL A 137 13.06 -0.43 -8.77
CA VAL A 137 12.40 0.11 -7.57
C VAL A 137 13.24 1.23 -6.95
N SER A 138 14.55 1.03 -6.80
CA SER A 138 15.46 2.04 -6.27
C SER A 138 15.48 3.31 -7.13
N THR A 139 15.44 3.17 -8.45
CA THR A 139 15.36 4.27 -9.42
C THR A 139 14.05 5.05 -9.26
N GLY A 140 12.92 4.37 -9.17
CA GLY A 140 11.62 5.02 -8.95
C GLY A 140 11.54 5.76 -7.63
N ILE A 141 12.13 5.22 -6.55
CA ILE A 141 12.27 5.92 -5.27
C ILE A 141 13.08 7.22 -5.45
N SER A 142 14.17 7.18 -6.22
CA SER A 142 14.99 8.37 -6.50
C SER A 142 14.19 9.43 -7.25
N TYR A 143 13.43 9.05 -8.27
CA TYR A 143 12.56 9.98 -9.01
C TYR A 143 11.54 10.69 -8.10
N ALA A 144 10.90 9.94 -7.20
CA ALA A 144 9.95 10.52 -6.25
C ALA A 144 10.64 11.51 -5.29
N ARG A 145 11.83 11.18 -4.79
CA ARG A 145 12.60 12.05 -3.91
C ARG A 145 13.08 13.32 -4.61
N GLU A 146 13.55 13.22 -5.83
CA GLU A 146 13.95 14.36 -6.67
C GLU A 146 12.76 15.29 -6.93
N ALA A 147 11.56 14.74 -7.01
CA ALA A 147 10.32 15.50 -7.09
C ALA A 147 9.84 16.08 -5.75
N GLY A 148 10.57 15.86 -4.65
CA GLY A 148 10.24 16.37 -3.32
C GLY A 148 9.19 15.55 -2.57
N ALA A 149 9.04 14.26 -2.89
CA ALA A 149 8.09 13.36 -2.24
C ALA A 149 8.79 12.34 -1.35
N ASP A 150 8.15 11.98 -0.24
CA ASP A 150 8.45 10.76 0.50
C ASP A 150 7.92 9.53 -0.26
N VAL A 151 8.40 8.35 0.08
CA VAL A 151 7.95 7.09 -0.54
C VAL A 151 7.64 6.05 0.51
N ILE A 152 6.54 5.33 0.33
CA ILE A 152 6.28 4.03 0.98
C ILE A 152 6.17 2.99 -0.14
N VAL A 153 7.00 1.95 -0.07
CA VAL A 153 6.92 0.81 -0.97
C VAL A 153 5.95 -0.22 -0.40
N VAL A 154 5.03 -0.70 -1.22
CA VAL A 154 4.01 -1.69 -0.84
C VAL A 154 4.20 -2.94 -1.67
N SER A 155 4.32 -4.09 -1.02
CA SER A 155 4.43 -5.38 -1.69
C SER A 155 3.12 -5.80 -2.36
N PRO A 156 3.17 -6.78 -3.29
CA PRO A 156 1.98 -7.34 -3.91
C PRO A 156 0.95 -7.82 -2.89
N GLN A 157 -0.31 -7.89 -3.32
CA GLN A 157 -1.31 -8.59 -2.53
C GLN A 157 -1.04 -10.10 -2.50
N TYR A 158 -1.37 -10.73 -1.39
CA TYR A 158 -1.41 -12.18 -1.31
C TYR A 158 -2.72 -12.70 -1.93
N SER A 159 -2.61 -13.82 -2.64
CA SER A 159 -3.72 -14.72 -2.90
C SER A 159 -3.18 -16.15 -2.95
N PRO A 160 -3.95 -17.17 -2.49
CA PRO A 160 -3.53 -18.56 -2.56
C PRO A 160 -3.20 -18.99 -3.99
N HIS A 161 -3.97 -18.55 -4.97
CA HIS A 161 -3.76 -18.83 -6.39
C HIS A 161 -2.39 -18.32 -6.90
N THR A 162 -2.05 -17.08 -6.57
CA THR A 162 -0.77 -16.49 -6.98
C THR A 162 0.38 -17.15 -6.24
N ALA A 163 0.22 -17.42 -4.95
CA ALA A 163 1.24 -18.08 -4.13
C ALA A 163 1.52 -19.52 -4.57
N PHE A 164 0.51 -20.21 -5.11
CA PHE A 164 0.68 -21.55 -5.68
C PHE A 164 1.36 -21.53 -7.05
N ALA A 165 1.03 -20.54 -7.89
CA ALA A 165 1.49 -20.48 -9.28
C ALA A 165 2.89 -19.87 -9.43
N PHE A 166 3.31 -18.99 -8.52
CA PHE A 166 4.53 -18.19 -8.65
C PHE A 166 5.31 -18.14 -7.33
N ASP A 167 6.65 -18.14 -7.43
CA ASP A 167 7.51 -17.89 -6.28
C ASP A 167 7.60 -16.38 -6.02
N VAL A 168 6.80 -15.90 -5.08
CA VAL A 168 6.72 -14.48 -4.71
C VAL A 168 7.86 -14.06 -3.78
N ALA A 169 8.47 -15.00 -3.05
CA ALA A 169 9.44 -14.70 -2.00
C ALA A 169 10.68 -13.92 -2.48
N PRO A 170 11.34 -14.25 -3.61
CA PRO A 170 12.46 -13.49 -4.11
C PRO A 170 12.12 -12.02 -4.40
N TYR A 171 10.95 -11.77 -4.97
CA TYR A 171 10.49 -10.41 -5.32
C TYR A 171 10.14 -9.62 -4.08
N ASN A 172 9.46 -10.23 -3.10
CA ASN A 172 9.16 -9.57 -1.82
C ASN A 172 10.44 -9.21 -1.05
N ASN A 173 11.45 -10.08 -1.09
CA ASN A 173 12.76 -9.81 -0.51
C ASN A 173 13.50 -8.70 -1.24
N ALA A 174 13.47 -8.68 -2.59
CA ALA A 174 14.07 -7.62 -3.40
C ALA A 174 13.42 -6.26 -3.11
N LEU A 175 12.09 -6.19 -3.00
CA LEU A 175 11.36 -4.97 -2.61
C LEU A 175 11.78 -4.47 -1.22
N ARG A 176 11.82 -5.37 -0.25
CA ARG A 176 12.22 -5.04 1.11
C ARG A 176 13.65 -4.52 1.16
N TRP A 177 14.53 -5.14 0.40
CA TRP A 177 15.93 -4.72 0.31
C TRP A 177 16.05 -3.34 -0.35
N ALA A 178 15.40 -3.11 -1.48
CA ALA A 178 15.41 -1.83 -2.19
C ALA A 178 14.87 -0.68 -1.31
N ALA A 179 13.74 -0.91 -0.64
CA ALA A 179 13.17 0.07 0.28
C ALA A 179 14.12 0.40 1.44
N ARG A 180 14.69 -0.65 2.07
CA ARG A 180 15.60 -0.50 3.20
C ARG A 180 16.89 0.21 2.81
N SER A 181 17.50 -0.18 1.70
CA SER A 181 18.72 0.44 1.16
C SER A 181 18.49 1.90 0.76
N SER A 182 17.29 2.23 0.31
CA SER A 182 16.88 3.58 -0.01
C SER A 182 16.41 4.38 1.21
N GLY A 183 16.30 3.77 2.39
CA GLY A 183 15.84 4.43 3.62
C GLY A 183 14.38 4.90 3.54
N VAL A 184 13.50 4.08 2.99
CA VAL A 184 12.06 4.35 2.90
C VAL A 184 11.24 3.23 3.57
N PRO A 185 10.06 3.54 4.14
CA PRO A 185 9.17 2.53 4.69
C PRO A 185 8.78 1.46 3.67
N PHE A 186 8.70 0.23 4.14
CA PHE A 186 8.20 -0.92 3.39
C PHE A 186 6.98 -1.50 4.10
N PHE A 187 5.83 -1.47 3.44
CA PHE A 187 4.62 -2.12 3.92
C PHE A 187 4.45 -3.49 3.26
N ASP A 188 4.68 -4.55 4.02
CA ASP A 188 4.59 -5.93 3.55
C ASP A 188 3.14 -6.41 3.52
N ARG A 189 2.37 -5.90 2.55
CA ARG A 189 0.97 -6.27 2.32
C ARG A 189 0.81 -7.77 2.12
N TYR A 190 1.74 -8.41 1.40
CA TYR A 190 1.71 -9.85 1.16
C TYR A 190 1.74 -10.64 2.47
N SER A 191 2.68 -10.35 3.34
CA SER A 191 2.81 -11.04 4.62
C SER A 191 1.65 -10.72 5.58
N VAL A 192 1.12 -9.49 5.56
CA VAL A 192 -0.07 -9.11 6.32
C VAL A 192 -1.29 -9.92 5.88
N MET A 193 -1.54 -10.01 4.58
CA MET A 193 -2.70 -10.76 4.06
C MET A 193 -2.53 -12.26 4.28
N ARG A 194 -1.32 -12.80 4.14
CA ARG A 194 -1.05 -14.19 4.46
C ARG A 194 -1.28 -14.50 5.95
N PHE A 195 -0.85 -13.62 6.84
CA PHE A 195 -1.15 -13.73 8.27
C PHE A 195 -2.67 -13.77 8.52
N TRP A 196 -3.45 -12.95 7.82
CA TRP A 196 -4.91 -12.98 7.96
C TRP A 196 -5.54 -14.29 7.50
N GLU A 197 -5.02 -14.91 6.45
CA GLU A 197 -5.43 -16.24 6.01
C GLU A 197 -5.07 -17.30 7.06
N ASP A 198 -3.81 -17.32 7.47
CA ASP A 198 -3.27 -18.31 8.42
C ASP A 198 -4.00 -18.25 9.79
N GLU A 199 -4.41 -17.06 10.23
CA GLU A 199 -5.17 -16.85 11.47
C GLU A 199 -6.70 -16.95 11.28
N GLY A 200 -7.17 -17.24 10.07
CA GLY A 200 -8.60 -17.35 9.77
C GLY A 200 -9.37 -16.02 9.90
N ILE A 201 -8.69 -14.88 9.83
CA ILE A 201 -9.33 -13.55 9.89
C ILE A 201 -10.09 -13.28 8.59
N PHE A 202 -9.47 -13.61 7.46
CA PHE A 202 -10.08 -13.57 6.13
C PHE A 202 -9.80 -14.88 5.41
N ASP A 203 -10.77 -15.35 4.62
CA ASP A 203 -10.67 -16.54 3.77
C ASP A 203 -10.52 -16.07 2.31
N PHE A 204 -9.29 -16.14 1.79
CA PHE A 204 -8.98 -15.74 0.41
C PHE A 204 -9.11 -16.89 -0.58
N ASP A 205 -9.28 -18.13 -0.12
CA ASP A 205 -9.42 -19.34 -0.95
C ASP A 205 -10.89 -19.78 -1.15
N SER A 206 -11.83 -19.07 -0.53
CA SER A 206 -13.25 -19.43 -0.61
C SER A 206 -13.76 -19.37 -2.05
N ALA A 207 -14.37 -20.48 -2.49
CA ALA A 207 -15.10 -20.54 -3.77
C ALA A 207 -16.30 -19.57 -3.81
N ARG A 208 -16.78 -19.16 -2.64
CA ARG A 208 -17.89 -18.20 -2.46
C ARG A 208 -17.49 -17.13 -1.44
N PRO A 209 -16.63 -16.18 -1.83
CA PRO A 209 -16.20 -15.14 -0.92
C PRO A 209 -17.39 -14.31 -0.42
N SER A 210 -17.29 -13.84 0.83
CA SER A 210 -18.25 -12.90 1.38
C SER A 210 -18.37 -11.67 0.48
N PRO A 211 -19.55 -11.13 0.20
CA PRO A 211 -19.72 -9.88 -0.57
C PRO A 211 -18.97 -8.70 0.00
N SER A 212 -18.70 -8.68 1.32
CA SER A 212 -17.95 -7.64 2.00
C SER A 212 -16.44 -7.88 2.04
N LEU A 213 -15.94 -9.04 1.57
CA LEU A 213 -14.53 -9.41 1.72
C LEU A 213 -13.58 -8.36 1.14
N PHE A 214 -13.85 -7.90 -0.08
CA PHE A 214 -13.02 -6.88 -0.73
C PHE A 214 -12.97 -5.60 0.09
N ASP A 215 -14.12 -5.09 0.50
CA ASP A 215 -14.24 -3.85 1.27
C ASP A 215 -13.56 -3.97 2.64
N ASP A 216 -13.80 -5.07 3.34
CA ASP A 216 -13.20 -5.35 4.65
C ASP A 216 -11.66 -5.43 4.57
N VAL A 217 -11.12 -6.12 3.58
CA VAL A 217 -9.67 -6.25 3.35
C VAL A 217 -9.07 -4.87 3.02
N HIS A 218 -9.66 -4.13 2.07
CA HIS A 218 -9.14 -2.83 1.68
C HIS A 218 -9.24 -1.79 2.80
N ARG A 219 -10.29 -1.86 3.61
CA ARG A 219 -10.40 -1.03 4.83
C ARG A 219 -9.29 -1.33 5.82
N CYS A 220 -8.98 -2.62 6.06
CA CYS A 220 -7.87 -3.00 6.93
C CYS A 220 -6.51 -2.59 6.36
N ILE A 221 -6.26 -2.79 5.07
CA ILE A 221 -5.03 -2.32 4.42
C ILE A 221 -4.88 -0.79 4.55
N GLY A 222 -5.95 -0.03 4.28
CA GLY A 222 -5.95 1.42 4.43
C GLY A 222 -5.63 1.85 5.87
N ARG A 223 -6.23 1.18 6.85
CA ARG A 223 -6.01 1.44 8.27
C ARG A 223 -4.57 1.19 8.71
N LEU A 224 -3.98 0.07 8.27
CA LEU A 224 -2.60 -0.26 8.58
C LEU A 224 -1.62 0.69 7.88
N LEU A 225 -1.87 1.06 6.63
CA LEU A 225 -1.07 2.07 5.92
C LEU A 225 -1.15 3.43 6.58
N VAL A 226 -2.31 3.86 7.07
CA VAL A 226 -2.42 5.09 7.88
C VAL A 226 -1.56 4.99 9.14
N GLY A 227 -1.52 3.83 9.80
CA GLY A 227 -0.62 3.59 10.93
C GLY A 227 0.85 3.82 10.56
N VAL A 228 1.30 3.26 9.43
CA VAL A 228 2.66 3.47 8.91
C VAL A 228 2.92 4.95 8.57
N ILE A 229 1.96 5.62 7.94
CA ILE A 229 2.07 7.04 7.58
C ILE A 229 2.23 7.89 8.84
N VAL A 230 1.36 7.71 9.82
CA VAL A 230 1.39 8.47 11.08
C VAL A 230 2.69 8.22 11.84
N ASP A 231 3.14 6.97 11.94
CA ASP A 231 4.41 6.61 12.55
C ASP A 231 5.58 7.34 11.86
N GLY A 232 5.64 7.32 10.53
CA GLY A 232 6.68 8.01 9.76
C GLY A 232 6.63 9.54 9.85
N VAL A 233 5.42 10.12 9.92
CA VAL A 233 5.23 11.58 10.09
C VAL A 233 5.67 12.04 11.49
N GLU A 234 5.41 11.23 12.53
CA GLU A 234 5.75 11.53 13.92
C GLU A 234 7.23 11.23 14.24
N MET A 235 7.94 10.48 13.37
CA MET A 235 9.38 10.27 13.53
C MET A 235 10.14 11.58 13.38
N ARG A 236 10.89 11.95 14.42
CA ARG A 236 11.82 13.07 14.32
C ARG A 236 13.00 12.69 13.42
N THR A 237 13.30 13.51 12.43
CA THR A 237 14.57 13.41 11.71
C THR A 237 15.69 13.62 12.74
N LEU A 238 16.43 12.55 13.03
CA LEU A 238 17.65 12.63 13.85
C LEU A 238 18.67 13.49 13.07
N GLY A 239 18.69 14.80 13.28
CA GLY A 239 19.68 15.65 12.62
C GLY A 239 19.40 17.15 12.50
N SER A 240 18.34 17.69 13.08
CA SER A 240 18.18 19.15 13.20
C SER A 240 18.48 19.61 14.63
N ARG A 241 19.75 19.69 14.97
CA ARG A 241 20.28 20.55 16.04
C ARG A 241 21.23 21.56 15.41
#